data_90cedeebf1b3596dbce17133317bb9b6
#
_entry.id   90cedeebf1b3596dbce17133317bb9b6
#
_cell.length_a   1.000
_cell.length_b   1.000
_cell.length_c   1.000
_cell.angle_alpha   90.00
_cell.angle_beta   90.00
_cell.angle_gamma   90.00
#
_symmetry.space_group_name_H-M   'P 1'
#
loop_
_entity.id
_entity.type
_entity.pdbx_description
1 polymer ?
#
loop_
_entity_poly.entity_id
_entity_poly.type
_entity_poly.pdbx_seq_one_letter_code
_entity_poly.pdbx_strand_id
1 'polypeptide(L)'
;MGFQQIQAPTLRELFVDQVIGMIFSGELRVGDRLPSERELSKQMHISRSMVHTGLEDLARMGFVRMEPRRGNYIEDYARHGNFETLMALGKYGGQFDHAIESSLVEARDAIEGGAMILLGERGTAADMDQLRAITENLRASVAAGEGTAAYAQWMRKFETTIAELSGNLIFPLLMNSLADVSGVLWERCVAFWGPETVIEQETRITAMLAEGRGRDAALYIENIYHHYCDAHPDA
;
A
#
# COMPACT_ATOMS: atom_id res chain seq x y z
N MET A 1 -8.08 -19.85 26.36
CA MET A 1 -6.88 -19.14 25.87
C MET A 1 -6.03 -20.15 25.13
N GLY A 2 -5.90 -20.06 23.80
CA GLY A 2 -5.01 -20.90 23.00
C GLY A 2 -3.81 -20.05 22.57
N PHE A 3 -2.60 -20.49 22.92
CA PHE A 3 -1.37 -19.88 22.42
C PHE A 3 -1.24 -20.21 20.93
N GLN A 4 -0.99 -19.19 20.08
CA GLN A 4 -0.62 -19.41 18.68
C GLN A 4 0.87 -19.77 18.61
N GLN A 5 1.22 -20.72 17.75
CA GLN A 5 2.61 -21.09 17.51
C GLN A 5 3.34 -19.89 16.87
N ILE A 6 4.41 -19.43 17.51
CA ILE A 6 5.30 -18.39 16.95
C ILE A 6 6.15 -19.07 15.87
N GLN A 7 5.99 -18.67 14.63
CA GLN A 7 6.84 -19.09 13.53
C GLN A 7 7.94 -18.04 13.32
N ALA A 8 9.19 -18.45 13.53
CA ALA A 8 10.33 -17.62 13.16
C ALA A 8 10.48 -17.62 11.63
N PRO A 9 10.92 -16.49 11.00
CA PRO A 9 11.21 -16.46 9.58
C PRO A 9 12.25 -17.53 9.21
N THR A 10 12.05 -18.15 8.06
CA THR A 10 13.01 -19.13 7.54
C THR A 10 14.26 -18.42 7.02
N LEU A 11 15.39 -19.14 6.95
CA LEU A 11 16.62 -18.57 6.37
C LEU A 11 16.43 -18.14 4.91
N ARG A 12 15.51 -18.76 4.18
CA ARG A 12 15.12 -18.35 2.81
C ARG A 12 14.41 -17.00 2.83
N GLU A 13 13.45 -16.81 3.71
CA GLU A 13 12.74 -15.52 3.84
C GLU A 13 13.70 -14.42 4.27
N LEU A 14 14.59 -14.67 5.22
CA LEU A 14 15.62 -13.71 5.64
C LEU A 14 16.58 -13.34 4.50
N PHE A 15 16.93 -14.30 3.62
CA PHE A 15 17.73 -14.04 2.42
C PHE A 15 16.99 -13.14 1.45
N VAL A 16 15.74 -13.45 1.14
CA VAL A 16 14.88 -12.64 0.26
C VAL A 16 14.73 -11.22 0.83
N ASP A 17 14.39 -11.13 2.11
CA ASP A 17 14.22 -9.86 2.82
C ASP A 17 15.48 -8.99 2.76
N GLN A 18 16.65 -9.58 2.96
CA GLN A 18 17.91 -8.85 2.92
C GLN A 18 18.21 -8.30 1.51
N VAL A 19 18.00 -9.11 0.46
CA VAL A 19 18.25 -8.66 -0.92
C VAL A 19 17.28 -7.53 -1.30
N ILE A 20 16.00 -7.65 -0.97
CA ILE A 20 15.00 -6.59 -1.22
C ILE A 20 15.37 -5.30 -0.45
N GLY A 21 15.77 -5.42 0.83
CA GLY A 21 16.23 -4.29 1.61
C GLY A 21 17.42 -3.57 0.98
N MET A 22 18.41 -4.32 0.44
CA MET A 22 19.56 -3.74 -0.27
C MET A 22 19.16 -3.06 -1.61
N ILE A 23 18.12 -3.54 -2.28
CA ILE A 23 17.58 -2.89 -3.48
C ILE A 23 16.94 -1.55 -3.12
N PHE A 24 16.10 -1.52 -2.08
CA PHE A 24 15.42 -0.29 -1.67
C PHE A 24 16.34 0.73 -0.99
N SER A 25 17.41 0.29 -0.32
CA SER A 25 18.45 1.20 0.19
C SER A 25 19.38 1.75 -0.89
N GLY A 26 19.28 1.24 -2.13
CA GLY A 26 20.15 1.62 -3.24
C GLY A 26 21.55 1.02 -3.20
N GLU A 27 21.82 0.09 -2.28
CA GLU A 27 23.08 -0.69 -2.24
C GLU A 27 23.19 -1.62 -3.46
N LEU A 28 22.07 -2.17 -3.93
CA LEU A 28 21.95 -2.93 -5.15
C LEU A 28 21.13 -2.14 -6.17
N ARG A 29 21.70 -1.91 -7.35
CA ARG A 29 21.08 -1.10 -8.41
C ARG A 29 20.62 -1.98 -9.56
N VAL A 30 19.63 -1.51 -10.31
CA VAL A 30 19.16 -2.14 -11.54
C VAL A 30 20.35 -2.40 -12.48
N GLY A 31 20.46 -3.65 -12.93
CA GLY A 31 21.57 -4.13 -13.79
C GLY A 31 22.78 -4.67 -13.03
N ASP A 32 22.87 -4.48 -11.72
CA ASP A 32 23.96 -5.04 -10.93
C ASP A 32 23.92 -6.58 -10.97
N ARG A 33 25.09 -7.17 -11.09
CA ARG A 33 25.24 -8.62 -11.05
C ARG A 33 25.41 -9.08 -9.61
N LEU A 34 24.53 -9.96 -9.16
CA LEU A 34 24.66 -10.61 -7.85
C LEU A 34 25.86 -11.58 -7.83
N PRO A 35 26.48 -11.78 -6.65
CA PRO A 35 27.45 -12.86 -6.48
C PRO A 35 26.84 -14.22 -6.86
N SER A 36 27.68 -15.18 -7.22
CA SER A 36 27.22 -16.53 -7.55
C SER A 36 26.53 -17.18 -6.35
N GLU A 37 25.61 -18.12 -6.59
CA GLU A 37 24.93 -18.87 -5.52
C GLU A 37 25.92 -19.50 -4.50
N ARG A 38 27.11 -19.91 -5.00
CA ARG A 38 28.17 -20.44 -4.15
C ARG A 38 28.77 -19.37 -3.23
N GLU A 39 28.94 -18.16 -3.74
CA GLU A 39 29.48 -17.04 -2.96
C GLU A 39 28.45 -16.55 -1.96
N LEU A 40 27.18 -16.36 -2.37
CA LEU A 40 26.08 -16.00 -1.49
C LEU A 40 25.90 -17.03 -0.36
N SER A 41 25.92 -18.33 -0.68
CA SER A 41 25.86 -19.40 0.29
C SER A 41 26.97 -19.33 1.35
N LYS A 42 28.19 -18.95 0.92
CA LYS A 42 29.34 -18.79 1.83
C LYS A 42 29.21 -17.53 2.69
N GLN A 43 28.84 -16.40 2.08
CA GLN A 43 28.74 -15.11 2.77
C GLN A 43 27.63 -15.10 3.81
N MET A 44 26.49 -15.73 3.49
CA MET A 44 25.30 -15.71 4.34
C MET A 44 25.15 -16.96 5.22
N HIS A 45 26.10 -17.90 5.14
CA HIS A 45 26.10 -19.16 5.91
C HIS A 45 24.81 -19.99 5.77
N ILE A 46 24.23 -20.03 4.58
CA ILE A 46 23.03 -20.81 4.23
C ILE A 46 23.31 -21.80 3.11
N SER A 47 22.48 -22.82 2.93
CA SER A 47 22.70 -23.82 1.88
C SER A 47 22.53 -23.22 0.46
N ARG A 48 23.23 -23.77 -0.52
CA ARG A 48 23.08 -23.34 -1.91
C ARG A 48 21.65 -23.51 -2.45
N SER A 49 20.95 -24.55 -2.01
CA SER A 49 19.55 -24.77 -2.38
C SER A 49 18.63 -23.67 -1.82
N MET A 50 18.88 -23.19 -0.60
CA MET A 50 18.13 -22.06 -0.04
C MET A 50 18.38 -20.76 -0.82
N VAL A 51 19.65 -20.48 -1.20
CA VAL A 51 20.00 -19.35 -2.05
C VAL A 51 19.28 -19.46 -3.39
N HIS A 52 19.34 -20.63 -4.05
CA HIS A 52 18.68 -20.86 -5.33
C HIS A 52 17.18 -20.61 -5.26
N THR A 53 16.48 -21.21 -4.30
CA THR A 53 15.05 -21.03 -4.12
C THR A 53 14.68 -19.57 -3.75
N GLY A 54 15.52 -18.90 -2.95
CA GLY A 54 15.32 -17.47 -2.67
C GLY A 54 15.51 -16.59 -3.90
N LEU A 55 16.46 -16.91 -4.78
CA LEU A 55 16.62 -16.21 -6.07
C LEU A 55 15.45 -16.46 -7.02
N GLU A 56 14.87 -17.68 -7.02
CA GLU A 56 13.64 -17.97 -7.75
C GLU A 56 12.45 -17.14 -7.24
N ASP A 57 12.32 -16.98 -5.91
CA ASP A 57 11.31 -16.11 -5.32
C ASP A 57 11.50 -14.65 -5.74
N LEU A 58 12.73 -14.14 -5.68
CA LEU A 58 13.07 -12.77 -6.12
C LEU A 58 12.80 -12.57 -7.62
N ALA A 59 13.08 -13.62 -8.44
CA ALA A 59 12.79 -13.57 -9.86
C ALA A 59 11.28 -13.58 -10.14
N ARG A 60 10.50 -14.38 -9.41
CA ARG A 60 9.04 -14.42 -9.50
C ARG A 60 8.41 -13.07 -9.10
N MET A 61 8.97 -12.40 -8.12
CA MET A 61 8.58 -11.06 -7.70
C MET A 61 9.12 -9.94 -8.62
N GLY A 62 9.93 -10.24 -9.64
CA GLY A 62 10.45 -9.25 -10.57
C GLY A 62 11.63 -8.42 -10.06
N PHE A 63 12.25 -8.78 -8.93
CA PHE A 63 13.43 -8.09 -8.40
C PHE A 63 14.75 -8.59 -9.00
N VAL A 64 14.78 -9.82 -9.49
CA VAL A 64 15.99 -10.45 -10.02
C VAL A 64 15.67 -11.11 -11.35
N ARG A 65 16.60 -11.00 -12.30
CA ARG A 65 16.58 -11.75 -13.55
C ARG A 65 17.66 -12.83 -13.51
N MET A 66 17.24 -14.09 -13.63
CA MET A 66 18.12 -15.25 -13.65
C MET A 66 18.48 -15.58 -15.09
N GLU A 67 19.76 -15.41 -15.49
CA GLU A 67 20.26 -15.77 -16.81
C GLU A 67 21.06 -17.08 -16.75
N PRO A 68 20.60 -18.15 -17.40
CA PRO A 68 21.34 -19.41 -17.41
C PRO A 68 22.79 -19.22 -17.88
N ARG A 69 23.75 -19.70 -17.10
CA ARG A 69 25.20 -19.63 -17.34
C ARG A 69 25.81 -18.22 -17.30
N ARG A 70 25.02 -17.18 -17.20
CA ARG A 70 25.49 -15.77 -17.14
C ARG A 70 25.46 -15.20 -15.73
N GLY A 71 24.49 -15.63 -14.91
CA GLY A 71 24.35 -15.20 -13.52
C GLY A 71 22.99 -14.57 -13.22
N ASN A 72 22.88 -13.97 -12.05
CA ASN A 72 21.68 -13.31 -11.57
C ASN A 72 21.91 -11.80 -11.54
N TYR A 73 20.94 -11.02 -11.99
CA TYR A 73 21.03 -9.57 -12.12
C TYR A 73 19.84 -8.91 -11.45
N ILE A 74 20.05 -7.75 -10.84
CA ILE A 74 18.97 -6.93 -10.33
C ILE A 74 18.12 -6.43 -11.51
N GLU A 75 16.81 -6.68 -11.45
CA GLU A 75 15.86 -6.31 -12.49
C GLU A 75 15.19 -4.97 -12.19
N ASP A 76 14.72 -4.28 -13.22
CA ASP A 76 13.89 -3.09 -13.09
C ASP A 76 12.47 -3.50 -12.64
N TYR A 77 12.29 -3.59 -11.32
CA TYR A 77 11.05 -4.02 -10.73
C TYR A 77 9.88 -3.06 -11.01
N ALA A 78 10.14 -1.79 -11.32
CA ALA A 78 9.10 -0.85 -11.72
C ALA A 78 8.48 -1.21 -13.08
N ARG A 79 9.25 -1.86 -13.95
CA ARG A 79 8.80 -2.29 -15.30
C ARG A 79 8.40 -3.76 -15.36
N HIS A 80 9.07 -4.60 -14.60
CA HIS A 80 8.96 -6.07 -14.70
C HIS A 80 8.33 -6.70 -13.44
N GLY A 81 8.07 -5.89 -12.43
CA GLY A 81 7.36 -6.32 -11.21
C GLY A 81 5.90 -6.69 -11.47
N ASN A 82 5.31 -7.25 -10.47
CA ASN A 82 3.93 -7.71 -10.46
C ASN A 82 3.27 -7.38 -9.11
N PHE A 83 2.10 -7.97 -8.86
CA PHE A 83 1.39 -7.76 -7.61
C PHE A 83 2.18 -8.17 -6.36
N GLU A 84 3.01 -9.21 -6.44
CA GLU A 84 3.87 -9.61 -5.32
C GLU A 84 4.98 -8.60 -5.06
N THR A 85 5.47 -7.92 -6.11
CA THR A 85 6.40 -6.79 -5.97
C THR A 85 5.76 -5.65 -5.18
N LEU A 86 4.51 -5.33 -5.52
CA LEU A 86 3.74 -4.29 -4.82
C LEU A 86 3.56 -4.64 -3.33
N MET A 87 3.24 -5.90 -3.01
CA MET A 87 3.13 -6.36 -1.63
C MET A 87 4.48 -6.30 -0.88
N ALA A 88 5.58 -6.58 -1.57
CA ALA A 88 6.92 -6.45 -0.99
C ALA A 88 7.26 -4.98 -0.69
N LEU A 89 6.86 -4.03 -1.54
CA LEU A 89 6.98 -2.60 -1.25
C LEU A 89 6.35 -2.24 0.10
N GLY A 90 5.18 -2.76 0.42
CA GLY A 90 4.51 -2.52 1.71
C GLY A 90 5.31 -2.98 2.92
N LYS A 91 5.95 -4.15 2.83
CA LYS A 91 6.75 -4.71 3.91
C LYS A 91 8.02 -3.89 4.21
N TYR A 92 8.63 -3.31 3.16
CA TYR A 92 9.91 -2.59 3.26
C TYR A 92 9.74 -1.07 3.14
N GLY A 93 8.53 -0.58 2.87
CA GLY A 93 8.22 0.78 2.47
C GLY A 93 8.18 1.82 3.57
N GLY A 94 8.66 1.53 4.76
CA GLY A 94 8.84 2.57 5.80
C GLY A 94 9.85 3.67 5.43
N GLN A 95 10.46 3.60 4.25
CA GLN A 95 11.46 4.53 3.69
C GLN A 95 11.21 4.78 2.19
N PHE A 96 9.92 4.92 1.79
CA PHE A 96 9.62 5.35 0.42
C PHE A 96 10.27 6.71 0.15
N ASP A 97 10.92 6.81 -1.00
CA ASP A 97 11.22 8.13 -1.54
C ASP A 97 9.91 8.81 -2.00
N HIS A 98 9.95 10.11 -2.13
CA HIS A 98 8.80 10.92 -2.54
C HIS A 98 8.16 10.42 -3.85
N ALA A 99 8.95 9.92 -4.80
CA ALA A 99 8.45 9.44 -6.09
C ALA A 99 7.55 8.21 -5.93
N ILE A 100 7.91 7.27 -5.05
CA ILE A 100 7.09 6.09 -4.76
C ILE A 100 5.84 6.50 -3.98
N GLU A 101 5.97 7.40 -3.00
CA GLU A 101 4.85 7.89 -2.19
C GLU A 101 3.81 8.60 -3.08
N SER A 102 4.24 9.53 -3.94
CA SER A 102 3.35 10.21 -4.90
C SER A 102 2.69 9.23 -5.87
N SER A 103 3.45 8.29 -6.42
CA SER A 103 2.90 7.27 -7.34
C SER A 103 1.87 6.37 -6.65
N LEU A 104 2.05 6.08 -5.35
CA LEU A 104 1.10 5.30 -4.56
C LEU A 104 -0.19 6.09 -4.33
N VAL A 105 -0.09 7.38 -4.01
CA VAL A 105 -1.25 8.29 -3.87
C VAL A 105 -2.02 8.37 -5.17
N GLU A 106 -1.35 8.60 -6.30
CA GLU A 106 -1.97 8.64 -7.63
C GLU A 106 -2.68 7.33 -8.00
N ALA A 107 -2.06 6.19 -7.71
CA ALA A 107 -2.67 4.89 -7.97
C ALA A 107 -3.93 4.66 -7.13
N ARG A 108 -3.90 5.05 -5.85
CA ARG A 108 -5.07 4.96 -4.97
C ARG A 108 -6.18 5.90 -5.42
N ASP A 109 -5.85 7.16 -5.72
CA ASP A 109 -6.80 8.15 -6.20
C ASP A 109 -7.56 7.65 -7.45
N ALA A 110 -6.85 7.05 -8.40
CA ALA A 110 -7.48 6.46 -9.58
C ALA A 110 -8.48 5.35 -9.26
N ILE A 111 -8.19 4.50 -8.26
CA ILE A 111 -9.08 3.43 -7.81
C ILE A 111 -10.26 4.00 -7.03
N GLU A 112 -10.00 4.88 -6.08
CA GLU A 112 -11.01 5.50 -5.21
C GLU A 112 -11.95 6.39 -6.00
N GLY A 113 -11.42 7.22 -6.89
CA GLY A 113 -12.23 8.05 -7.78
C GLY A 113 -13.14 7.22 -8.69
N GLY A 114 -12.61 6.11 -9.24
CA GLY A 114 -13.42 5.14 -9.98
C GLY A 114 -14.52 4.50 -9.12
N ALA A 115 -14.23 4.17 -7.88
CA ALA A 115 -15.20 3.60 -6.94
C ALA A 115 -16.29 4.63 -6.56
N MET A 116 -15.90 5.88 -6.29
CA MET A 116 -16.85 6.98 -6.00
C MET A 116 -17.80 7.25 -7.16
N ILE A 117 -17.30 7.25 -8.41
CA ILE A 117 -18.15 7.41 -9.60
C ILE A 117 -19.21 6.30 -9.65
N LEU A 118 -18.79 5.04 -9.51
CA LEU A 118 -19.71 3.92 -9.55
C LEU A 118 -20.69 3.91 -8.38
N LEU A 119 -20.24 4.27 -7.19
CA LEU A 119 -21.09 4.34 -6.00
C LEU A 119 -22.11 5.49 -6.13
N GLY A 120 -21.72 6.64 -6.68
CA GLY A 120 -22.64 7.73 -7.00
C GLY A 120 -23.75 7.35 -8.00
N GLU A 121 -23.46 6.43 -8.93
CA GLU A 121 -24.41 5.91 -9.91
C GLU A 121 -25.36 4.84 -9.37
N ARG A 122 -24.91 4.04 -8.39
CA ARG A 122 -25.58 2.78 -7.97
C ARG A 122 -25.93 2.76 -6.50
N GLY A 123 -25.34 3.64 -5.70
CA GLY A 123 -25.45 3.62 -4.25
C GLY A 123 -26.87 3.83 -3.75
N THR A 124 -27.17 3.20 -2.65
CA THR A 124 -28.44 3.27 -1.96
C THR A 124 -28.35 4.14 -0.71
N ALA A 125 -29.49 4.51 -0.11
CA ALA A 125 -29.52 5.20 1.16
C ALA A 125 -28.84 4.39 2.27
N ALA A 126 -29.00 3.05 2.25
CA ALA A 126 -28.36 2.15 3.21
C ALA A 126 -26.82 2.15 3.09
N ASP A 127 -26.29 2.30 1.88
CA ASP A 127 -24.84 2.42 1.66
C ASP A 127 -24.31 3.73 2.25
N MET A 128 -25.03 4.81 2.07
CA MET A 128 -24.68 6.11 2.67
C MET A 128 -24.74 6.07 4.20
N ASP A 129 -25.68 5.32 4.78
CA ASP A 129 -25.74 5.14 6.23
C ASP A 129 -24.54 4.34 6.76
N GLN A 130 -24.01 3.38 6.00
CA GLN A 130 -22.77 2.67 6.34
C GLN A 130 -21.57 3.64 6.37
N LEU A 131 -21.42 4.51 5.37
CA LEU A 131 -20.36 5.50 5.34
C LEU A 131 -20.46 6.49 6.51
N ARG A 132 -21.67 6.99 6.80
CA ARG A 132 -21.90 7.87 7.97
C ARG A 132 -21.52 7.20 9.28
N ALA A 133 -21.86 5.91 9.44
CA ALA A 133 -21.50 5.17 10.65
C ALA A 133 -19.98 5.06 10.85
N ILE A 134 -19.20 4.93 9.77
CA ILE A 134 -17.74 4.91 9.86
C ILE A 134 -17.21 6.26 10.28
N THR A 135 -17.68 7.35 9.69
CA THR A 135 -17.30 8.72 10.08
C THR A 135 -17.68 9.02 11.53
N GLU A 136 -18.84 8.55 12.03
CA GLU A 136 -19.20 8.69 13.44
C GLU A 136 -18.29 7.87 14.37
N ASN A 137 -17.82 6.69 13.95
CA ASN A 137 -16.83 5.95 14.72
C ASN A 137 -15.48 6.67 14.76
N LEU A 138 -15.05 7.29 13.66
CA LEU A 138 -13.86 8.16 13.66
C LEU A 138 -14.05 9.32 14.65
N ARG A 139 -15.21 9.98 14.63
CA ARG A 139 -15.55 11.07 15.59
C ARG A 139 -15.48 10.61 17.03
N ALA A 140 -16.01 9.43 17.34
CA ALA A 140 -15.95 8.83 18.67
C ALA A 140 -14.51 8.51 19.09
N SER A 141 -13.71 7.97 18.18
CA SER A 141 -12.28 7.67 18.39
C SER A 141 -11.49 8.95 18.69
N VAL A 142 -11.77 10.04 17.97
CA VAL A 142 -11.17 11.37 18.23
C VAL A 142 -11.55 11.89 19.60
N ALA A 143 -12.83 11.82 19.96
CA ALA A 143 -13.32 12.24 21.28
C ALA A 143 -12.72 11.42 22.44
N ALA A 144 -12.39 10.14 22.19
CA ALA A 144 -11.73 9.26 23.15
C ALA A 144 -10.19 9.47 23.21
N GLY A 145 -9.60 10.21 22.26
CA GLY A 145 -8.17 10.47 22.21
C GLY A 145 -7.33 9.24 21.87
N GLU A 146 -7.84 8.32 21.01
CA GLU A 146 -7.19 7.05 20.71
C GLU A 146 -5.89 7.18 19.90
N GLY A 147 -5.66 8.33 19.25
CA GLY A 147 -4.43 8.67 18.56
C GLY A 147 -4.44 8.40 17.06
N THR A 148 -3.44 8.96 16.37
CA THR A 148 -3.36 9.04 14.91
C THR A 148 -3.48 7.69 14.20
N ALA A 149 -2.87 6.64 14.75
CA ALA A 149 -2.95 5.29 14.17
C ALA A 149 -4.39 4.75 14.14
N ALA A 150 -5.20 4.99 15.19
CA ALA A 150 -6.61 4.60 15.22
C ALA A 150 -7.41 5.42 14.19
N TYR A 151 -7.16 6.74 14.09
CA TYR A 151 -7.83 7.60 13.12
C TYR A 151 -7.54 7.18 11.68
N ALA A 152 -6.28 6.85 11.36
CA ALA A 152 -5.88 6.33 10.06
C ALA A 152 -6.57 4.99 9.72
N GLN A 153 -6.86 4.15 10.70
CA GLN A 153 -7.62 2.92 10.49
C GLN A 153 -9.07 3.21 10.09
N TRP A 154 -9.72 4.22 10.70
CA TRP A 154 -11.07 4.61 10.34
C TRP A 154 -11.13 5.24 8.95
N MET A 155 -10.21 6.15 8.63
CA MET A 155 -10.05 6.72 7.29
C MET A 155 -9.90 5.62 6.24
N ARG A 156 -8.99 4.68 6.43
CA ARG A 156 -8.81 3.53 5.54
C ARG A 156 -10.09 2.67 5.42
N LYS A 157 -10.82 2.49 6.53
CA LYS A 157 -12.10 1.74 6.51
C LYS A 157 -13.15 2.45 5.67
N PHE A 158 -13.21 3.79 5.73
CA PHE A 158 -14.11 4.60 4.91
C PHE A 158 -13.83 4.40 3.42
N GLU A 159 -12.58 4.56 2.98
CA GLU A 159 -12.13 4.39 1.59
C GLU A 159 -12.37 2.98 1.07
N THR A 160 -12.00 1.96 1.86
CA THR A 160 -12.24 0.56 1.47
C THR A 160 -13.73 0.25 1.36
N THR A 161 -14.56 0.83 2.23
CA THR A 161 -16.02 0.65 2.17
C THR A 161 -16.61 1.30 0.91
N ILE A 162 -16.12 2.46 0.46
CA ILE A 162 -16.51 3.04 -0.83
C ILE A 162 -16.21 2.05 -1.97
N ALA A 163 -15.03 1.43 -1.96
CA ALA A 163 -14.68 0.42 -2.97
C ALA A 163 -15.61 -0.81 -2.90
N GLU A 164 -15.93 -1.31 -1.71
CA GLU A 164 -16.86 -2.43 -1.49
C GLU A 164 -18.26 -2.10 -2.03
N LEU A 165 -18.79 -0.91 -1.69
CA LEU A 165 -20.12 -0.45 -2.07
C LEU A 165 -20.24 -0.03 -3.54
N SER A 166 -19.14 0.20 -4.24
CA SER A 166 -19.13 0.54 -5.67
C SER A 166 -19.73 -0.54 -6.57
N GLY A 167 -19.86 -1.79 -6.06
CA GLY A 167 -20.29 -2.95 -6.82
C GLY A 167 -19.25 -3.49 -7.80
N ASN A 168 -18.04 -2.96 -7.82
CA ASN A 168 -16.90 -3.50 -8.58
C ASN A 168 -16.14 -4.49 -7.70
N LEU A 169 -16.10 -5.76 -8.08
CA LEU A 169 -15.46 -6.82 -7.29
C LEU A 169 -13.93 -6.72 -7.21
N ILE A 170 -13.32 -5.94 -8.10
CA ILE A 170 -11.86 -5.82 -8.17
C ILE A 170 -11.34 -4.66 -7.32
N PHE A 171 -12.08 -3.55 -7.21
CA PHE A 171 -11.64 -2.39 -6.45
C PHE A 171 -11.33 -2.70 -4.98
N PRO A 172 -12.17 -3.44 -4.23
CA PRO A 172 -11.83 -3.83 -2.86
C PRO A 172 -10.56 -4.68 -2.76
N LEU A 173 -10.32 -5.57 -3.74
CA LEU A 173 -9.11 -6.38 -3.77
C LEU A 173 -7.85 -5.53 -3.95
N LEU A 174 -7.90 -4.55 -4.84
CA LEU A 174 -6.80 -3.60 -5.05
C LEU A 174 -6.58 -2.73 -3.81
N MET A 175 -7.63 -2.18 -3.23
CA MET A 175 -7.56 -1.35 -2.02
C MET A 175 -6.98 -2.12 -0.83
N ASN A 176 -7.44 -3.35 -0.59
CA ASN A 176 -6.91 -4.20 0.47
C ASN A 176 -5.43 -4.53 0.24
N SER A 177 -5.02 -4.74 -0.99
CA SER A 177 -3.63 -5.05 -1.32
C SER A 177 -2.70 -3.84 -1.14
N LEU A 178 -3.20 -2.65 -1.42
CA LEU A 178 -2.48 -1.40 -1.16
C LEU A 178 -2.49 -1.02 0.33
N ALA A 179 -3.34 -1.62 1.14
CA ALA A 179 -3.52 -1.25 2.55
C ALA A 179 -2.23 -1.39 3.38
N ASP A 180 -1.46 -2.47 3.17
CA ASP A 180 -0.21 -2.70 3.89
C ASP A 180 0.88 -1.71 3.45
N VAL A 181 0.88 -1.35 2.16
CA VAL A 181 1.80 -0.36 1.58
C VAL A 181 1.47 1.06 2.09
N SER A 182 0.19 1.36 2.25
CA SER A 182 -0.31 2.71 2.57
C SER A 182 -0.41 3.00 4.06
N GLY A 183 -0.25 2.02 4.95
CA GLY A 183 -0.55 2.19 6.38
C GLY A 183 0.18 3.37 7.03
N VAL A 184 1.48 3.50 6.77
CA VAL A 184 2.30 4.62 7.29
C VAL A 184 1.92 5.94 6.61
N LEU A 185 1.59 5.91 5.33
CA LEU A 185 1.16 7.09 4.58
C LEU A 185 -0.13 7.69 5.17
N TRP A 186 -1.09 6.86 5.53
CA TRP A 186 -2.36 7.32 6.11
C TRP A 186 -2.19 7.96 7.49
N GLU A 187 -1.27 7.45 8.31
CA GLU A 187 -0.92 8.10 9.57
C GLU A 187 -0.32 9.49 9.34
N ARG A 188 0.54 9.65 8.32
CA ARG A 188 1.10 10.95 7.92
C ARG A 188 0.01 11.89 7.39
N CYS A 189 -0.90 11.41 6.56
CA CYS A 189 -2.03 12.18 6.05
C CYS A 189 -2.92 12.70 7.18
N VAL A 190 -3.29 11.84 8.13
CA VAL A 190 -4.08 12.26 9.30
C VAL A 190 -3.32 13.24 10.17
N ALA A 191 -2.01 13.06 10.35
CA ALA A 191 -1.18 14.00 11.10
C ALA A 191 -1.09 15.37 10.42
N PHE A 192 -1.08 15.40 9.09
CA PHE A 192 -1.03 16.62 8.29
C PHE A 192 -2.33 17.40 8.30
N TRP A 193 -3.46 16.74 8.02
CA TRP A 193 -4.77 17.42 7.95
C TRP A 193 -5.40 17.66 9.31
N GLY A 194 -5.11 16.81 10.28
CA GLY A 194 -5.84 16.70 11.54
C GLY A 194 -7.12 15.87 11.40
N PRO A 195 -7.54 15.18 12.46
CA PRO A 195 -8.67 14.25 12.40
C PRO A 195 -10.01 14.95 12.15
N GLU A 196 -10.19 16.18 12.61
CA GLU A 196 -11.39 16.99 12.36
C GLU A 196 -11.57 17.27 10.87
N THR A 197 -10.48 17.61 10.18
CA THR A 197 -10.50 17.83 8.71
C THR A 197 -10.86 16.55 7.98
N VAL A 198 -10.32 15.39 8.40
CA VAL A 198 -10.67 14.09 7.81
C VAL A 198 -12.16 13.81 7.97
N ILE A 199 -12.74 14.06 9.15
CA ILE A 199 -14.19 13.94 9.42
C ILE A 199 -15.00 14.84 8.48
N GLU A 200 -14.56 16.09 8.26
CA GLU A 200 -15.23 17.01 7.33
C GLU A 200 -15.16 16.52 5.89
N GLN A 201 -14.01 16.01 5.47
CA GLN A 201 -13.80 15.45 4.15
C GLN A 201 -14.71 14.23 3.89
N GLU A 202 -14.73 13.25 4.80
CA GLU A 202 -15.60 12.07 4.70
C GLU A 202 -17.09 12.45 4.68
N THR A 203 -17.50 13.40 5.54
CA THR A 203 -18.87 13.91 5.59
C THR A 203 -19.26 14.53 4.25
N ARG A 204 -18.37 15.32 3.64
CA ARG A 204 -18.62 15.98 2.36
C ARG A 204 -18.66 14.99 1.21
N ILE A 205 -17.77 14.01 1.18
CA ILE A 205 -17.78 12.92 0.19
C ILE A 205 -19.09 12.16 0.26
N THR A 206 -19.51 11.74 1.47
CA THR A 206 -20.77 11.01 1.66
C THR A 206 -21.98 11.82 1.20
N ALA A 207 -22.00 13.14 1.43
CA ALA A 207 -23.07 14.01 0.96
C ALA A 207 -23.14 14.06 -0.57
N MET A 208 -21.99 14.22 -1.26
CA MET A 208 -21.93 14.22 -2.73
C MET A 208 -22.37 12.88 -3.32
N LEU A 209 -21.96 11.76 -2.71
CA LEU A 209 -22.37 10.41 -3.13
C LEU A 209 -23.89 10.20 -2.95
N ALA A 210 -24.47 10.69 -1.85
CA ALA A 210 -25.91 10.63 -1.61
C ALA A 210 -26.73 11.43 -2.65
N GLU A 211 -26.16 12.46 -3.23
CA GLU A 211 -26.74 13.27 -4.31
C GLU A 211 -26.50 12.68 -5.72
N GLY A 212 -25.83 11.52 -5.83
CA GLY A 212 -25.45 10.91 -7.11
C GLY A 212 -24.28 11.62 -7.80
N ARG A 213 -23.54 12.46 -7.10
CA ARG A 213 -22.44 13.29 -7.61
C ARG A 213 -21.07 12.61 -7.42
N GLY A 214 -20.98 11.33 -7.83
CA GLY A 214 -19.76 10.55 -7.67
C GLY A 214 -18.53 11.15 -8.37
N ARG A 215 -18.71 11.83 -9.53
CA ARG A 215 -17.62 12.54 -10.21
C ARG A 215 -17.10 13.74 -9.41
N ASP A 216 -17.98 14.47 -8.74
CA ASP A 216 -17.57 15.60 -7.91
C ASP A 216 -16.84 15.12 -6.65
N ALA A 217 -17.27 14.00 -6.09
CA ALA A 217 -16.58 13.35 -4.98
C ALA A 217 -15.18 12.88 -5.39
N ALA A 218 -15.03 12.27 -6.57
CA ALA A 218 -13.74 11.86 -7.12
C ALA A 218 -12.79 13.05 -7.32
N LEU A 219 -13.25 14.12 -7.95
CA LEU A 219 -12.45 15.35 -8.11
C LEU A 219 -12.10 16.01 -6.77
N TYR A 220 -12.98 15.88 -5.78
CA TYR A 220 -12.71 16.44 -4.46
C TYR A 220 -11.59 15.70 -3.73
N ILE A 221 -11.57 14.36 -3.78
CA ILE A 221 -10.49 13.57 -3.16
C ILE A 221 -9.17 13.73 -3.90
N GLU A 222 -9.18 13.78 -5.23
CA GLU A 222 -8.00 14.07 -6.06
C GLU A 222 -7.31 15.37 -5.63
N ASN A 223 -8.07 16.45 -5.44
CA ASN A 223 -7.54 17.73 -5.00
C ASN A 223 -6.96 17.67 -3.57
N ILE A 224 -7.55 16.86 -2.67
CA ILE A 224 -7.04 16.65 -1.32
C ILE A 224 -5.68 15.97 -1.37
N TYR A 225 -5.54 14.92 -2.17
CA TYR A 225 -4.29 14.17 -2.29
C TYR A 225 -3.19 14.96 -3.00
N HIS A 226 -3.52 15.71 -4.06
CA HIS A 226 -2.56 16.61 -4.70
C HIS A 226 -2.03 17.64 -3.71
N HIS A 227 -2.90 18.23 -2.88
CA HIS A 227 -2.47 19.20 -1.88
C HIS A 227 -1.51 18.58 -0.84
N TYR A 228 -1.73 17.31 -0.46
CA TYR A 228 -0.80 16.60 0.43
C TYR A 228 0.57 16.38 -0.23
N CYS A 229 0.62 15.92 -1.48
CA CYS A 229 1.86 15.70 -2.22
C CYS A 229 2.63 17.02 -2.43
N ASP A 230 1.94 18.08 -2.82
CA ASP A 230 2.54 19.41 -3.04
C ASP A 230 3.15 20.02 -1.75
N ALA A 231 2.57 19.71 -0.60
CA ALA A 231 3.05 20.17 0.70
C ALA A 231 4.30 19.40 1.18
N HIS A 232 4.60 18.24 0.58
CA HIS A 232 5.70 17.37 0.98
C HIS A 232 6.60 17.00 -0.22
N PRO A 233 7.21 18.00 -0.91
CA PRO A 233 7.99 17.74 -2.13
C PRO A 233 9.28 16.96 -1.89
N ASP A 234 9.72 16.85 -0.64
CA ASP A 234 10.97 16.22 -0.21
C ASP A 234 10.76 15.12 0.86
N ALA A 235 9.53 14.59 1.00
CA ALA A 235 9.20 13.60 2.02
C ALA A 235 9.76 12.20 1.69
#